data_b36ed0e24e1b571b4f4b0131bae4d3b2
#
_entry.id   b36ed0e24e1b571b4f4b0131bae4d3b2
#
_cell.length_a   1.000
_cell.length_b   1.000
_cell.length_c   1.000
_cell.angle_alpha   90.00
_cell.angle_beta   90.00
_cell.angle_gamma   90.00
#
_symmetry.space_group_name_H-M   'P 1'
#
loop_
_entity.id
_entity.type
_entity.pdbx_description
1 polymer ?
#
loop_
_entity_poly.entity_id
_entity_poly.type
_entity_poly.pdbx_seq_one_letter_code
_entity_poly.pdbx_strand_id
1 'polypeptide(L)'
;VEAQAEAFRPQTIHIATEGPLGWMMRAVCRRRGWPFTTSFHTRFPDYLHLRARVPQSWSWAVLRRFHAASAGTLAATPSLLREMEGRGFRNLQLWTRGVDLERFRPGLRDGPLDPHAGLQRPVFACFGRVAVEKNIEAFLNLDLPGSKVVVGDGPRRAALHARFPEVRFLGQL
;
A
#
# COMPACT_ATOMS: atom_id res chain seq x y z
N VAL A 1 11.69 -9.43 -21.18
CA VAL A 1 11.22 -8.07 -20.87
C VAL A 1 11.49 -7.12 -22.02
N GLU A 2 12.76 -6.97 -22.47
CA GLU A 2 13.10 -6.01 -23.54
C GLU A 2 12.40 -6.36 -24.87
N ALA A 3 12.53 -7.59 -25.37
CA ALA A 3 11.89 -8.03 -26.62
C ALA A 3 10.36 -7.90 -26.57
N GLN A 4 9.75 -8.14 -25.42
CA GLN A 4 8.30 -7.95 -25.23
C GLN A 4 7.91 -6.48 -25.29
N ALA A 5 8.69 -5.60 -24.66
CA ALA A 5 8.44 -4.17 -24.70
C ALA A 5 8.61 -3.61 -26.12
N GLU A 6 9.62 -4.06 -26.87
CA GLU A 6 9.83 -3.69 -28.27
C GLU A 6 8.68 -4.16 -29.18
N ALA A 7 8.23 -5.39 -29.00
CA ALA A 7 7.10 -5.94 -29.76
C ALA A 7 5.79 -5.20 -29.47
N PHE A 8 5.58 -4.81 -28.23
CA PHE A 8 4.38 -4.07 -27.80
C PHE A 8 4.34 -2.62 -28.31
N ARG A 9 5.51 -2.00 -28.58
CA ARG A 9 5.66 -0.59 -29.01
C ARG A 9 4.89 0.40 -28.13
N PRO A 10 5.17 0.44 -26.82
CA PRO A 10 4.41 1.30 -25.90
C PRO A 10 4.63 2.78 -26.22
N GLN A 11 3.57 3.57 -26.16
CA GLN A 11 3.63 5.03 -26.24
C GLN A 11 4.14 5.65 -24.94
N THR A 12 3.84 5.00 -23.81
CA THR A 12 4.27 5.41 -22.48
C THR A 12 4.70 4.19 -21.66
N ILE A 13 5.66 4.40 -20.76
CA ILE A 13 6.15 3.34 -19.89
C ILE A 13 5.98 3.80 -18.44
N HIS A 14 5.27 3.02 -17.66
CA HIS A 14 5.14 3.21 -16.22
C HIS A 14 5.64 1.98 -15.47
N ILE A 15 6.59 2.18 -14.57
CA ILE A 15 7.14 1.11 -13.72
C ILE A 15 6.54 1.25 -12.32
N ALA A 16 5.53 0.45 -12.03
CA ALA A 16 4.72 0.55 -10.83
C ALA A 16 5.39 -0.03 -9.57
N THR A 17 6.48 -0.77 -9.68
CA THR A 17 7.11 -1.45 -8.55
C THR A 17 8.62 -1.55 -8.70
N GLU A 18 9.31 -1.47 -7.57
CA GLU A 18 10.77 -1.56 -7.45
C GLU A 18 11.29 -3.02 -7.36
N GLY A 19 10.44 -3.98 -7.70
CA GLY A 19 10.80 -5.40 -7.77
C GLY A 19 11.78 -5.74 -8.91
N PRO A 20 12.21 -7.00 -9.03
CA PRO A 20 13.19 -7.43 -10.04
C PRO A 20 12.81 -7.04 -11.46
N LEU A 21 11.55 -7.23 -11.87
CA LEU A 21 11.06 -6.82 -13.19
C LEU A 21 11.12 -5.31 -13.40
N GLY A 22 10.84 -4.52 -12.35
CA GLY A 22 10.96 -3.07 -12.39
C GLY A 22 12.41 -2.62 -12.62
N TRP A 23 13.36 -3.23 -11.94
CA TRP A 23 14.79 -2.97 -12.16
C TRP A 23 15.25 -3.36 -13.55
N MET A 24 14.80 -4.50 -14.07
CA MET A 24 15.09 -4.92 -15.45
C MET A 24 14.54 -3.92 -16.47
N MET A 25 13.25 -3.53 -16.33
CA MET A 25 12.64 -2.57 -17.26
C MET A 25 13.30 -1.19 -17.16
N ARG A 26 13.63 -0.72 -15.97
CA ARG A 26 14.40 0.50 -15.75
C ARG A 26 15.75 0.46 -16.49
N ALA A 27 16.46 -0.67 -16.44
CA ALA A 27 17.73 -0.84 -17.14
C ALA A 27 17.55 -0.78 -18.67
N VAL A 28 16.51 -1.40 -19.20
CA VAL A 28 16.11 -1.32 -20.61
C VAL A 28 15.83 0.12 -21.01
N CYS A 29 14.95 0.81 -20.29
CA CYS A 29 14.60 2.20 -20.59
C CYS A 29 15.83 3.11 -20.62
N ARG A 30 16.74 2.95 -19.65
CA ARG A 30 17.97 3.74 -19.61
C ARG A 30 18.91 3.46 -20.79
N ARG A 31 19.06 2.19 -21.19
CA ARG A 31 19.89 1.82 -22.35
C ARG A 31 19.34 2.37 -23.66
N ARG A 32 18.02 2.33 -23.80
CA ARG A 32 17.30 2.75 -25.00
C ARG A 32 16.97 4.23 -25.06
N GLY A 33 17.22 4.98 -23.99
CA GLY A 33 16.82 6.37 -23.90
C GLY A 33 15.29 6.55 -23.83
N TRP A 34 14.54 5.51 -23.45
CA TRP A 34 13.08 5.59 -23.34
C TRP A 34 12.69 6.30 -22.06
N PRO A 35 11.90 7.39 -22.14
CA PRO A 35 11.35 8.03 -20.94
C PRO A 35 10.36 7.08 -20.24
N PHE A 36 10.40 7.10 -18.91
CA PHE A 36 9.47 6.31 -18.10
C PHE A 36 9.10 7.05 -16.82
N THR A 37 7.95 6.73 -16.27
CA THR A 37 7.52 7.17 -14.96
C THR A 37 7.55 6.02 -13.97
N THR A 38 7.56 6.36 -12.69
CA THR A 38 7.51 5.39 -11.59
C THR A 38 6.46 5.80 -10.58
N SER A 39 6.06 4.89 -9.70
CA SER A 39 5.19 5.22 -8.58
C SER A 39 5.70 4.60 -7.28
N PHE A 40 5.54 5.35 -6.18
CA PHE A 40 5.85 4.88 -4.85
C PHE A 40 4.56 4.42 -4.18
N HIS A 41 4.34 3.11 -4.13
CA HIS A 41 3.12 2.51 -3.59
C HIS A 41 3.33 1.79 -2.26
N THR A 42 4.53 1.34 -1.99
CA THR A 42 4.84 0.50 -0.83
C THR A 42 6.00 1.08 -0.05
N ARG A 43 5.84 1.24 1.25
CA ARG A 43 6.92 1.67 2.16
C ARG A 43 7.88 0.51 2.44
N PHE A 44 8.55 0.03 1.41
CA PHE A 44 9.52 -1.06 1.53
C PHE A 44 10.56 -0.86 2.64
N PRO A 45 11.09 0.36 2.91
CA PRO A 45 12.03 0.57 4.00
C PRO A 45 11.47 0.17 5.37
N ASP A 46 10.22 0.54 5.66
CA ASP A 46 9.57 0.17 6.92
C ASP A 46 9.32 -1.34 6.98
N TYR A 47 8.85 -1.89 5.86
CA TYR A 47 8.56 -3.31 5.73
C TYR A 47 9.81 -4.19 5.91
N LEU A 48 10.91 -3.84 5.25
CA LEU A 48 12.19 -4.57 5.37
C LEU A 48 12.81 -4.42 6.75
N HIS A 49 12.69 -3.23 7.36
CA HIS A 49 13.17 -2.99 8.71
C HIS A 49 12.43 -3.86 9.73
N LEU A 50 11.08 -3.88 9.67
CA LEU A 50 10.25 -4.66 10.59
C LEU A 50 10.44 -6.17 10.47
N ARG A 51 10.67 -6.67 9.25
CA ARG A 51 10.77 -8.12 9.01
C ARG A 51 12.19 -8.67 9.05
N ALA A 52 13.14 -7.92 8.53
CA ALA A 52 14.50 -8.40 8.32
C ALA A 52 15.56 -7.51 8.99
N ARG A 53 15.16 -6.51 9.77
CA ARG A 53 16.03 -5.53 10.45
C ARG A 53 17.02 -4.83 9.51
N VAL A 54 16.68 -4.72 8.24
CA VAL A 54 17.47 -3.98 7.26
C VAL A 54 17.48 -2.49 7.65
N PRO A 55 18.65 -1.81 7.68
CA PRO A 55 18.70 -0.39 7.97
C PRO A 55 17.86 0.41 6.96
N GLN A 56 16.95 1.24 7.47
CA GLN A 56 16.06 2.03 6.62
C GLN A 56 16.82 2.96 5.66
N SER A 57 17.96 3.50 6.11
CA SER A 57 18.82 4.36 5.28
C SER A 57 19.28 3.68 3.98
N TRP A 58 19.60 2.40 4.04
CA TRP A 58 19.99 1.62 2.86
C TRP A 58 18.81 1.40 1.92
N SER A 59 17.69 1.00 2.46
CA SER A 59 16.47 0.78 1.66
C SER A 59 16.04 2.07 0.97
N TRP A 60 16.06 3.21 1.67
CA TRP A 60 15.76 4.52 1.08
C TRP A 60 16.78 4.92 0.00
N ALA A 61 18.06 4.62 0.19
CA ALA A 61 19.08 4.92 -0.82
C ALA A 61 18.87 4.10 -2.10
N VAL A 62 18.52 2.82 -1.99
CA VAL A 62 18.19 1.94 -3.13
C VAL A 62 16.96 2.47 -3.87
N LEU A 63 15.88 2.82 -3.14
CA LEU A 63 14.67 3.37 -3.75
C LEU A 63 14.94 4.71 -4.43
N ARG A 64 15.68 5.62 -3.79
CA ARG A 64 16.07 6.88 -4.41
C ARG A 64 16.85 6.64 -5.73
N ARG A 65 17.81 5.69 -5.73
CA ARG A 65 18.53 5.31 -6.95
C ARG A 65 17.61 4.75 -8.05
N PHE A 66 16.60 3.97 -7.65
CA PHE A 66 15.60 3.44 -8.58
C PHE A 66 14.80 4.55 -9.25
N HIS A 67 14.23 5.45 -8.48
CA HIS A 67 13.36 6.51 -8.97
C HIS A 67 14.11 7.67 -9.64
N ALA A 68 15.38 7.90 -9.32
CA ALA A 68 16.16 9.04 -9.82
C ALA A 68 16.28 9.10 -11.36
N ALA A 69 16.09 7.98 -12.05
CA ALA A 69 16.18 7.92 -13.52
C ALA A 69 14.83 8.13 -14.22
N SER A 70 13.74 8.24 -13.46
CA SER A 70 12.40 8.46 -14.02
C SER A 70 12.18 9.91 -14.44
N ALA A 71 11.37 10.12 -15.46
CA ALA A 71 10.88 11.44 -15.84
C ALA A 71 9.91 12.01 -14.79
N GLY A 72 9.24 11.13 -14.01
CA GLY A 72 8.37 11.51 -12.91
C GLY A 72 8.15 10.35 -11.94
N THR A 73 8.17 10.65 -10.64
CA THR A 73 7.86 9.71 -9.57
C THR A 73 6.54 10.09 -8.91
N LEU A 74 5.54 9.23 -9.04
CA LEU A 74 4.20 9.47 -8.56
C LEU A 74 4.04 9.04 -7.10
N ALA A 75 3.48 9.91 -6.27
CA ALA A 75 3.18 9.63 -4.87
C ALA A 75 1.73 9.99 -4.55
N ALA A 76 1.08 9.19 -3.69
CA ALA A 76 -0.37 9.23 -3.51
C ALA A 76 -0.85 10.36 -2.59
N THR A 77 0.01 10.95 -1.76
CA THR A 77 -0.40 11.98 -0.79
C THR A 77 0.61 13.11 -0.69
N PRO A 78 0.17 14.35 -0.35
CA PRO A 78 1.09 15.47 -0.12
C PRO A 78 2.09 15.22 1.02
N SER A 79 1.69 14.48 2.05
CA SER A 79 2.58 14.13 3.18
C SER A 79 3.71 13.21 2.73
N LEU A 80 3.40 12.23 1.87
CA LEU A 80 4.40 11.34 1.31
C LEU A 80 5.37 12.09 0.38
N LEU A 81 4.86 13.01 -0.44
CA LEU A 81 5.71 13.87 -1.27
C LEU A 81 6.73 14.62 -0.42
N ARG A 82 6.29 15.33 0.63
CA ARG A 82 7.20 16.07 1.53
C ARG A 82 8.24 15.16 2.18
N GLU A 83 7.84 13.96 2.61
CA GLU A 83 8.77 12.98 3.17
C GLU A 83 9.83 12.56 2.14
N MET A 84 9.41 12.25 0.91
CA MET A 84 10.32 11.84 -0.16
C MET A 84 11.26 12.98 -0.57
N GLU A 85 10.76 14.22 -0.66
CA GLU A 85 11.57 15.42 -0.90
C GLU A 85 12.67 15.58 0.17
N GLY A 86 12.31 15.48 1.44
CA GLY A 86 13.22 15.52 2.57
C GLY A 86 14.28 14.40 2.54
N ARG A 87 14.00 13.31 1.86
CA ARG A 87 14.93 12.18 1.63
C ARG A 87 15.73 12.31 0.32
N GLY A 88 15.61 13.43 -0.39
CA GLY A 88 16.35 13.73 -1.61
C GLY A 88 15.83 13.07 -2.89
N PHE A 89 14.57 12.65 -2.92
CA PHE A 89 13.93 12.27 -4.18
C PHE A 89 13.65 13.52 -5.00
N ARG A 90 13.65 13.35 -6.32
CA ARG A 90 13.40 14.41 -7.30
C ARG A 90 12.31 13.99 -8.27
N ASN A 91 11.82 14.93 -9.09
CA ASN A 91 10.78 14.70 -10.09
C ASN A 91 9.51 14.10 -9.50
N LEU A 92 9.13 14.54 -8.29
CA LEU A 92 7.96 14.06 -7.57
C LEU A 92 6.69 14.72 -8.11
N GLN A 93 5.65 13.92 -8.24
CA GLN A 93 4.33 14.38 -8.69
C GLN A 93 3.23 13.76 -7.82
N LEU A 94 2.25 14.56 -7.46
CA LEU A 94 1.07 14.08 -6.76
C LEU A 94 0.18 13.30 -7.73
N TRP A 95 -0.14 12.09 -7.35
CA TRP A 95 -1.10 11.26 -8.06
C TRP A 95 -2.08 10.63 -7.07
N THR A 96 -3.16 11.32 -6.80
CA THR A 96 -4.25 10.80 -5.99
C THR A 96 -4.97 9.71 -6.75
N ARG A 97 -5.14 8.56 -6.12
CA ARG A 97 -5.88 7.45 -6.73
C ARG A 97 -7.35 7.78 -6.80
N GLY A 98 -8.01 7.32 -7.85
CA GLY A 98 -9.46 7.35 -7.94
C GLY A 98 -10.11 6.29 -7.07
N VAL A 99 -11.39 6.48 -6.80
CA VAL A 99 -12.27 5.49 -6.17
C VAL A 99 -13.56 5.42 -6.99
N ASP A 100 -14.14 4.24 -7.07
CA ASP A 100 -15.44 4.02 -7.70
C ASP A 100 -16.54 4.60 -6.81
N LEU A 101 -17.01 5.79 -7.14
CA LEU A 101 -18.03 6.52 -6.37
C LEU A 101 -19.45 5.93 -6.54
N GLU A 102 -19.68 5.10 -7.53
CA GLU A 102 -20.96 4.38 -7.68
C GLU A 102 -21.02 3.22 -6.71
N ARG A 103 -19.92 2.51 -6.58
CA ARG A 103 -19.78 1.39 -5.65
C ARG A 103 -19.60 1.84 -4.20
N PHE A 104 -18.80 2.89 -3.96
CA PHE A 104 -18.50 3.42 -2.63
C PHE A 104 -19.25 4.72 -2.38
N ARG A 105 -20.55 4.61 -2.12
CA ARG A 105 -21.44 5.76 -1.85
C ARG A 105 -22.19 5.60 -0.53
N PRO A 106 -22.55 6.68 0.16
CA PRO A 106 -23.51 6.63 1.26
C PRO A 106 -24.86 6.06 0.76
N GLY A 107 -25.52 5.25 1.56
CA GLY A 107 -26.83 4.68 1.19
C GLY A 107 -26.80 3.20 0.73
N LEU A 108 -25.62 2.61 0.54
CA LEU A 108 -25.51 1.15 0.37
C LEU A 108 -25.58 0.39 1.70
N ARG A 109 -25.94 1.07 2.79
CA ARG A 109 -26.03 0.49 4.14
C ARG A 109 -27.19 -0.48 4.34
N ASP A 110 -28.22 -0.37 3.52
CA ASP A 110 -29.51 -1.05 3.70
C ASP A 110 -29.60 -2.36 2.89
N GLY A 111 -28.47 -2.99 2.64
CA GLY A 111 -28.43 -4.30 1.99
C GLY A 111 -28.97 -5.44 2.90
N PRO A 112 -29.45 -6.56 2.32
CA PRO A 112 -30.04 -7.66 3.06
C PRO A 112 -29.08 -8.41 3.98
N LEU A 113 -27.79 -8.11 3.93
CA LEU A 113 -26.75 -8.61 4.82
C LEU A 113 -26.23 -7.43 5.66
N ASP A 114 -26.77 -7.28 6.86
CA ASP A 114 -26.15 -6.40 7.86
C ASP A 114 -24.95 -7.11 8.49
N PRO A 115 -23.71 -6.83 8.04
CA PRO A 115 -22.50 -7.42 8.61
C PRO A 115 -22.30 -6.94 10.07
N HIS A 116 -23.13 -6.00 10.53
CA HIS A 116 -23.11 -5.41 11.87
C HIS A 116 -24.20 -5.98 12.77
N ALA A 117 -24.99 -6.98 12.31
CA ALA A 117 -26.01 -7.62 13.13
C ALA A 117 -25.40 -8.15 14.44
N GLY A 118 -25.94 -7.73 15.56
CA GLY A 118 -25.46 -8.09 16.89
C GLY A 118 -24.24 -7.32 17.39
N LEU A 119 -23.81 -6.24 16.69
CA LEU A 119 -22.74 -5.36 17.16
C LEU A 119 -23.32 -4.16 17.94
N GLN A 120 -22.65 -3.82 19.03
CA GLN A 120 -22.95 -2.63 19.82
C GLN A 120 -22.38 -1.39 19.12
N ARG A 121 -23.20 -0.34 18.97
CA ARG A 121 -22.73 0.94 18.41
C ARG A 121 -22.06 1.82 19.48
N PRO A 122 -21.07 2.63 19.08
CA PRO A 122 -20.51 2.77 17.73
C PRO A 122 -19.70 1.53 17.32
N VAL A 123 -19.64 1.24 16.01
CA VAL A 123 -18.81 0.16 15.47
C VAL A 123 -17.52 0.73 14.89
N PHE A 124 -16.40 0.29 15.42
CA PHE A 124 -15.06 0.65 14.95
C PHE A 124 -14.52 -0.45 14.06
N ALA A 125 -14.14 -0.11 12.83
CA ALA A 125 -13.69 -1.08 11.84
C ALA A 125 -12.26 -0.83 11.38
N CYS A 126 -11.45 -1.90 11.33
CA CYS A 126 -10.12 -1.90 10.75
C CYS A 126 -10.13 -2.79 9.50
N PHE A 127 -9.77 -2.22 8.35
CA PHE A 127 -9.75 -2.91 7.07
C PHE A 127 -8.33 -3.15 6.58
N GLY A 128 -8.03 -4.35 6.13
CA GLY A 128 -6.80 -4.65 5.44
C GLY A 128 -6.15 -5.95 5.87
N ARG A 129 -4.96 -6.18 5.32
CA ARG A 129 -4.18 -7.38 5.62
C ARG A 129 -3.82 -7.47 7.10
N VAL A 130 -4.12 -8.61 7.72
CA VAL A 130 -3.82 -8.86 9.14
C VAL A 130 -2.38 -9.33 9.29
N ALA A 131 -1.45 -8.36 9.33
CA ALA A 131 -0.01 -8.59 9.35
C ALA A 131 0.72 -7.56 10.23
N VAL A 132 1.97 -7.85 10.57
CA VAL A 132 2.78 -7.06 11.52
C VAL A 132 2.90 -5.59 11.09
N GLU A 133 3.10 -5.35 9.80
CA GLU A 133 3.24 -4.00 9.25
C GLU A 133 1.98 -3.13 9.32
N LYS A 134 0.83 -3.71 9.62
CA LYS A 134 -0.44 -2.98 9.78
C LYS A 134 -0.72 -2.56 11.21
N ASN A 135 0.07 -3.05 12.17
CA ASN A 135 -0.02 -2.71 13.59
C ASN A 135 -1.45 -2.76 14.14
N ILE A 136 -2.21 -3.80 13.75
CA ILE A 136 -3.63 -3.95 14.14
C ILE A 136 -3.77 -4.07 15.66
N GLU A 137 -2.75 -4.57 16.36
CA GLU A 137 -2.74 -4.65 17.81
C GLU A 137 -2.94 -3.28 18.48
N ALA A 138 -2.41 -2.21 17.90
CA ALA A 138 -2.65 -0.87 18.43
C ALA A 138 -4.13 -0.50 18.40
N PHE A 139 -4.86 -0.86 17.34
CA PHE A 139 -6.32 -0.68 17.26
C PHE A 139 -7.05 -1.60 18.24
N LEU A 140 -6.64 -2.85 18.37
CA LEU A 140 -7.31 -3.82 19.25
C LEU A 140 -7.19 -3.46 20.74
N ASN A 141 -6.06 -2.87 21.13
CA ASN A 141 -5.80 -2.45 22.51
C ASN A 141 -6.50 -1.14 22.91
N LEU A 142 -7.13 -0.42 21.97
CA LEU A 142 -7.87 0.79 22.33
C LEU A 142 -9.09 0.43 23.20
N ASP A 143 -9.28 1.15 24.29
CA ASP A 143 -10.51 1.11 25.05
C ASP A 143 -11.56 2.02 24.38
N LEU A 144 -12.49 1.39 23.66
CA LEU A 144 -13.49 2.10 22.85
C LEU A 144 -14.89 1.62 23.24
N PRO A 145 -15.85 2.55 23.37
CA PRO A 145 -17.23 2.18 23.61
C PRO A 145 -17.82 1.51 22.36
N GLY A 146 -18.44 0.35 22.49
CA GLY A 146 -19.05 -0.36 21.37
C GLY A 146 -18.21 -1.49 20.82
N SER A 147 -18.46 -1.89 19.58
CA SER A 147 -17.85 -3.08 19.00
C SER A 147 -16.68 -2.77 18.09
N LYS A 148 -15.66 -3.63 18.14
CA LYS A 148 -14.53 -3.61 17.18
C LYS A 148 -14.68 -4.72 16.14
N VAL A 149 -14.37 -4.40 14.89
CA VAL A 149 -14.44 -5.32 13.76
C VAL A 149 -13.14 -5.27 12.96
N VAL A 150 -12.61 -6.41 12.59
CA VAL A 150 -11.46 -6.53 11.68
C VAL A 150 -11.90 -7.23 10.41
N VAL A 151 -11.73 -6.55 9.28
CA VAL A 151 -12.03 -7.07 7.94
C VAL A 151 -10.73 -7.28 7.19
N GLY A 152 -10.50 -8.49 6.76
CA GLY A 152 -9.30 -8.92 6.04
C GLY A 152 -8.71 -10.20 6.60
N ASP A 153 -7.68 -10.68 5.93
CA ASP A 153 -6.97 -11.90 6.31
C ASP A 153 -5.45 -11.69 6.34
N GLY A 154 -4.73 -12.63 6.92
CA GLY A 154 -3.28 -12.60 6.99
C GLY A 154 -2.68 -13.44 8.11
N PRO A 155 -1.35 -13.54 8.14
CA PRO A 155 -0.63 -14.48 9.01
C PRO A 155 -0.84 -14.24 10.52
N ARG A 156 -1.30 -13.07 10.93
CA ARG A 156 -1.54 -12.74 12.33
C ARG A 156 -2.99 -12.96 12.77
N ARG A 157 -3.93 -13.26 11.84
CA ARG A 157 -5.36 -13.33 12.15
C ARG A 157 -5.69 -14.33 13.25
N ALA A 158 -5.22 -15.56 13.14
CA ALA A 158 -5.53 -16.60 14.12
C ALA A 158 -5.02 -16.24 15.53
N ALA A 159 -3.78 -15.75 15.63
CA ALA A 159 -3.19 -15.36 16.90
C ALA A 159 -3.91 -14.15 17.53
N LEU A 160 -4.30 -13.16 16.72
CA LEU A 160 -5.02 -11.99 17.20
C LEU A 160 -6.44 -12.34 17.60
N HIS A 161 -7.14 -13.18 16.85
CA HIS A 161 -8.47 -13.64 17.20
C HIS A 161 -8.49 -14.42 18.53
N ALA A 162 -7.48 -15.27 18.77
CA ALA A 162 -7.35 -15.99 20.04
C ALA A 162 -7.09 -15.05 21.23
N ARG A 163 -6.35 -13.94 21.01
CA ARG A 163 -6.02 -12.97 22.06
C ARG A 163 -7.12 -11.96 22.34
N PHE A 164 -7.95 -11.67 21.33
CA PHE A 164 -9.06 -10.68 21.41
C PHE A 164 -10.37 -11.33 20.98
N PRO A 165 -10.91 -12.27 21.78
CA PRO A 165 -12.11 -13.04 21.43
C PRO A 165 -13.39 -12.18 21.32
N GLU A 166 -13.40 -10.99 21.95
CA GLU A 166 -14.49 -10.02 21.89
C GLU A 166 -14.55 -9.26 20.56
N VAL A 167 -13.48 -9.29 19.79
CA VAL A 167 -13.38 -8.60 18.49
C VAL A 167 -13.90 -9.49 17.37
N ARG A 168 -14.74 -8.94 16.51
CA ARG A 168 -15.28 -9.69 15.37
C ARG A 168 -14.32 -9.66 14.17
N PHE A 169 -13.75 -10.80 13.83
CA PHE A 169 -12.89 -10.98 12.65
C PHE A 169 -13.71 -11.58 11.50
N LEU A 170 -14.04 -10.76 10.49
CA LEU A 170 -14.90 -11.16 9.36
C LEU A 170 -14.14 -11.91 8.24
N GLY A 171 -12.81 -11.90 8.25
CA GLY A 171 -12.04 -12.44 7.16
C GLY A 171 -12.02 -11.53 5.93
N GLN A 172 -11.71 -12.10 4.79
CA GLN A 172 -11.71 -11.38 3.52
C GLN A 172 -13.15 -11.35 2.99
N LEU A 173 -13.65 -10.15 2.71
CA LEU A 173 -14.93 -9.87 2.07
C LEU A 173 -14.71 -9.44 0.63
#